data_7e0e202b39f0d87dfce91edd510ee355
#
_entry.id   7e0e202b39f0d87dfce91edd510ee355
#
_cell.length_a   1.000
_cell.length_b   1.000
_cell.length_c   1.000
_cell.angle_alpha   90.00
_cell.angle_beta   90.00
_cell.angle_gamma   90.00
#
_symmetry.space_group_name_H-M   'P 1'
#
loop_
_entity.id
_entity.type
_entity.pdbx_description
1 polymer ?
#
loop_
_entity_poly.entity_id
_entity_poly.type
_entity_poly.pdbx_seq_one_letter_code
_entity_poly.pdbx_strand_id
1 'polypeptide(L)'
;LGLCFEGIERLGKEYPEELKQNPIGRELLMTWMGKAQQIRRQNMKVNAVAGKLFSMLREDGLRCCILKGQGNALMYPNPYSRTPGDIDVWIDASRERIMEYAQKKFELEDDIRLQHLETSLDGVPVELHFFPCSMNNPIYHARLQKWFRRNADLQCSNVVGLPDGAGDIAIPTTAFNVVYQLTHLYHHFFDEGIGMRQIIDY
;
A
#
# COMPACT_ATOMS: atom_id res chain seq x y z
N LEU A 1 2.95 -15.44 2.58
CA LEU A 1 3.52 -16.59 1.87
C LEU A 1 4.79 -16.23 1.08
N GLY A 2 4.89 -15.03 0.48
CA GLY A 2 6.13 -14.59 -0.18
C GLY A 2 7.31 -14.58 0.79
N LEU A 3 7.15 -13.97 1.96
CA LEU A 3 8.18 -13.98 3.02
C LEU A 3 8.50 -15.38 3.55
N CYS A 4 7.51 -16.28 3.61
CA CYS A 4 7.78 -17.67 4.01
C CYS A 4 8.72 -18.37 3.02
N PHE A 5 8.53 -18.13 1.73
CA PHE A 5 9.41 -18.71 0.70
C PHE A 5 10.83 -18.13 0.78
N GLU A 6 10.98 -16.81 0.96
CA GLU A 6 12.28 -16.18 1.22
C GLU A 6 12.96 -16.72 2.49
N GLY A 7 12.18 -16.93 3.56
CA GLY A 7 12.67 -17.54 4.79
C GLY A 7 13.26 -18.93 4.55
N ILE A 8 12.64 -19.75 3.69
CA ILE A 8 13.17 -21.08 3.33
C ILE A 8 14.44 -20.95 2.50
N GLU A 9 14.48 -20.05 1.51
CA GLU A 9 15.69 -19.81 0.73
C GLU A 9 16.86 -19.37 1.61
N ARG A 10 16.57 -18.51 2.60
CA ARG A 10 17.54 -18.05 3.59
C ARG A 10 18.00 -19.19 4.51
N LEU A 11 17.08 -19.98 5.04
CA LEU A 11 17.41 -21.18 5.83
C LEU A 11 18.29 -22.15 5.05
N GLY A 12 17.99 -22.37 3.76
CA GLY A 12 18.81 -23.25 2.91
C GLY A 12 20.23 -22.74 2.69
N LYS A 13 20.45 -21.42 2.76
CA LYS A 13 21.77 -20.80 2.64
C LYS A 13 22.54 -20.75 3.97
N GLU A 14 21.86 -20.36 5.03
CA GLU A 14 22.49 -20.11 6.35
C GLU A 14 22.56 -21.35 7.22
N TYR A 15 21.58 -22.25 7.10
CA TYR A 15 21.41 -23.45 7.93
C TYR A 15 21.07 -24.70 7.10
N PRO A 16 21.93 -25.10 6.15
CA PRO A 16 21.64 -26.21 5.24
C PRO A 16 21.47 -27.56 5.92
N GLU A 17 22.17 -27.79 7.06
CA GLU A 17 22.08 -29.06 7.77
C GLU A 17 20.75 -29.20 8.54
N GLU A 18 20.23 -28.13 9.12
CA GLU A 18 18.91 -28.12 9.74
C GLU A 18 17.80 -28.41 8.71
N LEU A 19 17.91 -27.83 7.52
CA LEU A 19 16.94 -28.07 6.46
C LEU A 19 17.00 -29.49 5.92
N LYS A 20 18.19 -30.12 5.89
CA LYS A 20 18.36 -31.55 5.53
C LYS A 20 17.75 -32.48 6.58
N GLN A 21 17.93 -32.16 7.86
CA GLN A 21 17.36 -32.96 8.96
C GLN A 21 15.85 -32.82 9.06
N ASN A 22 15.31 -31.66 8.66
CA ASN A 22 13.89 -31.34 8.69
C ASN A 22 13.41 -30.92 7.28
N PRO A 23 13.37 -31.82 6.30
CA PRO A 23 13.05 -31.48 4.93
C PRO A 23 11.61 -31.05 4.78
N ILE A 24 11.41 -29.96 4.04
CA ILE A 24 10.07 -29.50 3.66
C ILE A 24 9.54 -30.45 2.59
N GLY A 25 8.32 -30.94 2.77
CA GLY A 25 7.67 -31.80 1.79
C GLY A 25 7.60 -31.13 0.41
N ARG A 26 7.92 -31.91 -0.63
CA ARG A 26 8.01 -31.40 -2.02
C ARG A 26 6.73 -30.69 -2.47
N GLU A 27 5.57 -31.24 -2.16
CA GLU A 27 4.27 -30.65 -2.51
C GLU A 27 4.08 -29.27 -1.88
N LEU A 28 4.40 -29.15 -0.58
CA LEU A 28 4.32 -27.88 0.15
C LEU A 28 5.29 -26.83 -0.44
N LEU A 29 6.51 -27.24 -0.72
CA LEU A 29 7.52 -26.37 -1.34
C LEU A 29 7.05 -25.85 -2.70
N MET A 30 6.55 -26.74 -3.56
CA MET A 30 6.03 -26.37 -4.89
C MET A 30 4.81 -25.42 -4.77
N THR A 31 3.93 -25.66 -3.80
CA THR A 31 2.79 -24.80 -3.53
C THR A 31 3.24 -23.39 -3.11
N TRP A 32 4.23 -23.29 -2.22
CA TRP A 32 4.76 -22.01 -1.78
C TRP A 32 5.51 -21.27 -2.88
N MET A 33 6.28 -21.96 -3.70
CA MET A 33 6.91 -21.40 -4.91
C MET A 33 5.85 -20.81 -5.86
N GLY A 34 4.80 -21.56 -6.14
CA GLY A 34 3.70 -21.10 -6.99
C GLY A 34 3.02 -19.85 -6.44
N LYS A 35 2.77 -19.82 -5.12
CA LYS A 35 2.18 -18.64 -4.45
C LYS A 35 3.12 -17.44 -4.43
N ALA A 36 4.41 -17.64 -4.19
CA ALA A 36 5.41 -16.58 -4.25
C ALA A 36 5.48 -15.95 -5.66
N GLN A 37 5.46 -16.76 -6.70
CA GLN A 37 5.42 -16.28 -8.09
C GLN A 37 4.11 -15.55 -8.42
N GLN A 38 2.98 -16.01 -7.89
CA GLN A 38 1.70 -15.32 -8.05
C GLN A 38 1.76 -13.93 -7.38
N ILE A 39 2.26 -13.84 -6.14
CA ILE A 39 2.43 -12.58 -5.40
C ILE A 39 3.34 -11.63 -6.18
N ARG A 40 4.47 -12.13 -6.70
CA ARG A 40 5.38 -11.33 -7.53
C ARG A 40 4.68 -10.74 -8.76
N ARG A 41 3.94 -11.54 -9.52
CA ARG A 41 3.21 -11.06 -10.71
C ARG A 41 2.16 -10.01 -10.35
N GLN A 42 1.45 -10.20 -9.24
CA GLN A 42 0.49 -9.21 -8.75
C GLN A 42 1.19 -7.90 -8.38
N ASN A 43 2.34 -7.94 -7.69
CA ASN A 43 3.11 -6.75 -7.38
C ASN A 43 3.55 -6.00 -8.64
N MET A 44 4.04 -6.71 -9.66
CA MET A 44 4.42 -6.08 -10.94
C MET A 44 3.24 -5.33 -11.57
N LYS A 45 2.04 -5.95 -11.56
CA LYS A 45 0.82 -5.31 -12.06
C LYS A 45 0.46 -4.09 -11.22
N VAL A 46 0.43 -4.21 -9.90
CA VAL A 46 0.06 -3.11 -8.99
C VAL A 46 1.07 -1.97 -9.05
N ASN A 47 2.38 -2.26 -9.18
CA ASN A 47 3.41 -1.25 -9.40
C ASN A 47 3.17 -0.44 -10.67
N ALA A 48 2.91 -1.12 -11.80
CA ALA A 48 2.64 -0.44 -13.08
C ALA A 48 1.40 0.47 -12.99
N VAL A 49 0.34 0.00 -12.33
CA VAL A 49 -0.89 0.78 -12.13
C VAL A 49 -0.67 1.94 -11.16
N ALA A 50 0.09 1.75 -10.08
CA ALA A 50 0.41 2.82 -9.13
C ALA A 50 1.23 3.94 -9.78
N GLY A 51 2.25 3.60 -10.56
CA GLY A 51 3.04 4.57 -11.32
C GLY A 51 2.20 5.32 -12.36
N LYS A 52 1.34 4.61 -13.10
CA LYS A 52 0.39 5.21 -14.06
C LYS A 52 -0.58 6.16 -13.36
N LEU A 53 -1.19 5.74 -12.25
CA LEU A 53 -2.12 6.56 -11.46
C LEU A 53 -1.45 7.83 -10.93
N PHE A 54 -0.25 7.70 -10.39
CA PHE A 54 0.51 8.83 -9.88
C PHE A 54 0.84 9.84 -10.97
N SER A 55 1.31 9.40 -12.14
CA SER A 55 1.59 10.26 -13.29
C SER A 55 0.32 10.96 -13.77
N MET A 56 -0.78 10.23 -13.94
CA MET A 56 -2.08 10.76 -14.37
C MET A 56 -2.60 11.85 -13.43
N LEU A 57 -2.55 11.62 -12.11
CA LEU A 57 -2.98 12.61 -11.13
C LEU A 57 -2.10 13.88 -11.18
N ARG A 58 -0.80 13.72 -11.30
CA ARG A 58 0.14 14.85 -11.41
C ARG A 58 -0.03 15.67 -12.69
N GLU A 59 -0.20 15.02 -13.83
CA GLU A 59 -0.45 15.67 -15.11
C GLU A 59 -1.76 16.49 -15.09
N ASP A 60 -2.77 16.00 -14.36
CA ASP A 60 -4.04 16.71 -14.16
C ASP A 60 -3.98 17.75 -13.00
N GLY A 61 -2.79 18.03 -12.46
CA GLY A 61 -2.54 19.06 -11.45
C GLY A 61 -3.02 18.70 -10.04
N LEU A 62 -3.12 17.40 -9.74
CA LEU A 62 -3.46 16.89 -8.41
C LEU A 62 -2.20 16.37 -7.71
N ARG A 63 -1.87 16.93 -6.55
CA ARG A 63 -0.81 16.42 -5.69
C ARG A 63 -1.33 15.22 -4.93
N CYS A 64 -0.53 14.14 -4.88
CA CYS A 64 -0.97 12.91 -4.24
C CYS A 64 0.20 12.14 -3.63
N CYS A 65 -0.14 11.21 -2.74
CA CYS A 65 0.79 10.34 -2.04
C CYS A 65 0.17 8.94 -1.89
N ILE A 66 0.89 7.89 -2.26
CA ILE A 66 0.49 6.49 -2.04
C ILE A 66 0.76 6.14 -0.57
N LEU A 67 -0.30 5.87 0.20
CA LEU A 67 -0.22 5.83 1.67
C LEU A 67 0.39 4.56 2.26
N LYS A 68 0.19 3.43 1.64
CA LYS A 68 0.63 2.09 2.09
C LYS A 68 0.95 1.22 0.88
N GLY A 69 0.69 -0.07 0.93
CA GLY A 69 0.80 -0.94 -0.24
C GLY A 69 2.21 -0.94 -0.82
N GLN A 70 2.37 -0.34 -2.00
CA GLN A 70 3.61 -0.39 -2.76
C GLN A 70 4.73 0.46 -2.12
N GLY A 71 4.40 1.54 -1.42
CA GLY A 71 5.37 2.30 -0.63
C GLY A 71 5.99 1.47 0.49
N ASN A 72 5.16 0.74 1.25
CA ASN A 72 5.65 -0.16 2.30
C ASN A 72 6.42 -1.35 1.72
N ALA A 73 6.03 -1.85 0.55
CA ALA A 73 6.74 -2.94 -0.11
C ALA A 73 8.22 -2.61 -0.37
N LEU A 74 8.57 -1.35 -0.61
CA LEU A 74 9.95 -0.91 -0.81
C LEU A 74 10.83 -1.06 0.44
N MET A 75 10.25 -1.21 1.63
CA MET A 75 10.96 -1.44 2.88
C MET A 75 11.31 -2.92 3.11
N TYR A 76 10.73 -3.83 2.32
CA TYR A 76 11.03 -5.26 2.41
C TYR A 76 12.35 -5.58 1.71
N PRO A 77 13.12 -6.59 2.18
CA PRO A 77 14.32 -7.04 1.50
C PRO A 77 14.09 -7.37 0.02
N ASN A 78 12.94 -7.93 -0.29
CA ASN A 78 12.43 -8.09 -1.65
C ASN A 78 11.02 -7.49 -1.73
N PRO A 79 10.82 -6.35 -2.40
CA PRO A 79 9.53 -5.68 -2.52
C PRO A 79 8.42 -6.57 -3.08
N TYR A 80 8.78 -7.57 -3.88
CA TYR A 80 7.82 -8.49 -4.49
C TYR A 80 7.30 -9.59 -3.55
N SER A 81 7.84 -9.70 -2.34
CA SER A 81 7.41 -10.71 -1.35
C SER A 81 6.28 -10.25 -0.45
N ARG A 82 6.02 -8.94 -0.40
CA ARG A 82 4.84 -8.42 0.27
C ARG A 82 3.59 -8.75 -0.56
N THR A 83 2.57 -9.34 0.05
CA THR A 83 1.29 -9.57 -0.62
C THR A 83 0.63 -8.22 -0.94
N PRO A 84 0.42 -7.86 -2.22
CA PRO A 84 -0.23 -6.61 -2.57
C PRO A 84 -1.73 -6.66 -2.29
N GLY A 85 -2.35 -5.48 -2.22
CA GLY A 85 -3.79 -5.28 -2.13
C GLY A 85 -4.21 -4.18 -3.10
N ASP A 86 -5.08 -3.34 -2.63
CA ASP A 86 -5.52 -2.09 -3.22
C ASP A 86 -4.42 -1.02 -3.27
N ILE A 87 -4.68 0.03 -4.01
CA ILE A 87 -3.84 1.24 -4.05
C ILE A 87 -4.58 2.33 -3.30
N ASP A 88 -4.08 2.69 -2.11
CA ASP A 88 -4.57 3.82 -1.33
C ASP A 88 -3.82 5.08 -1.75
N VAL A 89 -4.49 6.01 -2.38
CA VAL A 89 -3.90 7.28 -2.78
C VAL A 89 -4.57 8.46 -2.08
N TRP A 90 -3.81 9.14 -1.25
CA TRP A 90 -4.24 10.43 -0.68
C TRP A 90 -4.02 11.54 -1.68
N ILE A 91 -5.09 12.29 -1.99
CA ILE A 91 -5.06 13.43 -2.88
C ILE A 91 -5.19 14.71 -2.04
N ASP A 92 -4.19 15.57 -2.13
CA ASP A 92 -4.19 16.86 -1.43
C ASP A 92 -5.02 17.90 -2.19
N ALA A 93 -6.33 17.72 -2.13
CA ALA A 93 -7.33 18.58 -2.72
C ALA A 93 -8.62 18.59 -1.89
N SER A 94 -9.57 19.48 -2.20
CA SER A 94 -10.89 19.43 -1.58
C SER A 94 -11.68 18.18 -2.02
N ARG A 95 -12.59 17.74 -1.15
CA ARG A 95 -13.44 16.56 -1.46
C ARG A 95 -14.20 16.76 -2.77
N GLU A 96 -14.74 17.95 -2.99
CA GLU A 96 -15.51 18.30 -4.20
C GLU A 96 -14.65 18.14 -5.46
N ARG A 97 -13.41 18.63 -5.42
CA ARG A 97 -12.47 18.52 -6.54
C ARG A 97 -12.08 17.07 -6.84
N ILE A 98 -11.87 16.26 -5.79
CA ILE A 98 -11.58 14.83 -5.94
C ILE A 98 -12.78 14.11 -6.54
N MET A 99 -14.00 14.40 -6.07
CA MET A 99 -15.23 13.81 -6.58
C MET A 99 -15.46 14.16 -8.06
N GLU A 100 -15.32 15.44 -8.44
CA GLU A 100 -15.44 15.89 -9.84
C GLU A 100 -14.41 15.21 -10.74
N TYR A 101 -13.19 15.06 -10.25
CA TYR A 101 -12.13 14.38 -10.99
C TYR A 101 -12.46 12.89 -11.16
N ALA A 102 -12.85 12.23 -10.09
CA ALA A 102 -13.18 10.81 -10.12
C ALA A 102 -14.33 10.50 -11.06
N GLN A 103 -15.40 11.31 -11.05
CA GLN A 103 -16.55 11.15 -11.96
C GLN A 103 -16.17 11.28 -13.44
N LYS A 104 -15.12 12.04 -13.76
CA LYS A 104 -14.66 12.24 -15.14
C LYS A 104 -13.70 11.16 -15.63
N LYS A 105 -12.94 10.54 -14.74
CA LYS A 105 -11.80 9.70 -15.09
C LYS A 105 -12.01 8.21 -14.78
N PHE A 106 -12.91 7.89 -13.86
CA PHE A 106 -13.11 6.52 -13.38
C PHE A 106 -14.58 6.11 -13.45
N GLU A 107 -14.80 4.81 -13.54
CA GLU A 107 -16.09 4.21 -13.22
C GLU A 107 -16.17 4.15 -11.68
N LEU A 108 -17.13 4.87 -11.11
CA LEU A 108 -17.31 4.91 -9.66
C LEU A 108 -18.20 3.76 -9.22
N GLU A 109 -17.81 3.12 -8.14
CA GLU A 109 -18.69 2.23 -7.40
C GLU A 109 -19.64 3.08 -6.53
N ASP A 110 -20.81 2.56 -6.20
CA ASP A 110 -21.84 3.29 -5.45
C ASP A 110 -21.44 3.58 -3.98
N ASP A 111 -20.31 3.04 -3.51
CA ASP A 111 -19.87 3.15 -2.11
C ASP A 111 -18.88 4.32 -1.92
N ILE A 112 -19.45 5.50 -1.62
CA ILE A 112 -18.68 6.68 -1.23
C ILE A 112 -18.61 6.73 0.29
N ARG A 113 -17.46 6.37 0.85
CA ARG A 113 -17.23 6.44 2.30
C ARG A 113 -16.85 7.84 2.76
N LEU A 114 -16.83 8.04 4.07
CA LEU A 114 -16.42 9.32 4.67
C LEU A 114 -14.99 9.69 4.26
N GLN A 115 -14.10 8.73 4.24
CA GLN A 115 -12.66 8.88 4.11
C GLN A 115 -12.17 8.78 2.66
N HIS A 116 -12.76 7.92 1.84
CA HIS A 116 -12.35 7.63 0.47
C HIS A 116 -13.55 7.29 -0.42
N LEU A 117 -13.30 7.22 -1.69
CA LEU A 117 -14.17 6.59 -2.69
C LEU A 117 -13.43 5.42 -3.34
N GLU A 118 -14.17 4.37 -3.64
CA GLU A 118 -13.66 3.15 -4.26
C GLU A 118 -13.81 3.23 -5.78
N THR A 119 -12.80 2.78 -6.50
CA THR A 119 -12.78 2.68 -7.96
C THR A 119 -11.76 1.62 -8.38
N SER A 120 -11.54 1.48 -9.68
CA SER A 120 -10.49 0.61 -10.21
C SER A 120 -9.76 1.25 -11.39
N LEU A 121 -8.50 0.88 -11.57
CA LEU A 121 -7.71 1.25 -12.73
C LEU A 121 -7.01 0.00 -13.28
N ASP A 122 -7.23 -0.32 -14.54
CA ASP A 122 -6.67 -1.50 -15.21
C ASP A 122 -6.91 -2.82 -14.43
N GLY A 123 -8.07 -2.91 -13.73
CA GLY A 123 -8.46 -4.06 -12.93
C GLY A 123 -7.64 -4.23 -11.64
N VAL A 124 -7.12 -3.12 -11.08
CA VAL A 124 -6.56 -3.01 -9.73
C VAL A 124 -7.47 -2.09 -8.92
N PRO A 125 -7.94 -2.52 -7.73
CA PRO A 125 -8.74 -1.66 -6.85
C PRO A 125 -7.93 -0.43 -6.41
N VAL A 126 -8.58 0.73 -6.39
CA VAL A 126 -8.00 2.02 -6.00
C VAL A 126 -8.94 2.71 -5.04
N GLU A 127 -8.41 3.17 -3.90
CA GLU A 127 -9.09 4.04 -2.96
C GLU A 127 -8.56 5.46 -3.07
N LEU A 128 -9.41 6.40 -3.52
CA LEU A 128 -9.06 7.81 -3.58
C LEU A 128 -9.42 8.48 -2.25
N HIS A 129 -8.42 8.72 -1.42
CA HIS A 129 -8.58 9.26 -0.08
C HIS A 129 -8.69 10.79 -0.06
N PHE A 130 -9.73 11.31 0.58
CA PHE A 130 -9.90 12.75 0.88
C PHE A 130 -8.97 13.20 2.01
N PHE A 131 -8.63 12.29 2.90
CA PHE A 131 -7.65 12.44 3.99
C PHE A 131 -7.09 11.06 4.37
N PRO A 132 -5.85 10.98 4.92
CA PRO A 132 -5.18 9.69 5.13
C PRO A 132 -5.93 8.71 6.02
N CYS A 133 -6.42 9.14 7.19
CA CYS A 133 -7.26 8.33 8.08
C CYS A 133 -8.06 9.20 9.05
N SER A 134 -9.08 8.61 9.66
CA SER A 134 -9.97 9.24 10.64
C SER A 134 -9.63 8.83 12.08
N MET A 135 -10.26 9.51 13.04
CA MET A 135 -10.29 9.12 14.46
C MET A 135 -11.74 9.24 14.95
N ASN A 136 -12.18 8.33 15.81
CA ASN A 136 -13.54 8.34 16.36
C ASN A 136 -13.79 9.55 17.29
N ASN A 137 -12.76 10.00 18.02
CA ASN A 137 -12.87 11.17 18.86
C ASN A 137 -12.72 12.46 18.02
N PRO A 138 -13.72 13.38 18.01
CA PRO A 138 -13.71 14.57 17.15
C PRO A 138 -12.52 15.51 17.39
N ILE A 139 -12.09 15.65 18.65
CA ILE A 139 -10.97 16.54 19.00
C ILE A 139 -9.65 15.98 18.45
N TYR A 140 -9.42 14.69 18.65
CA TYR A 140 -8.23 14.03 18.11
C TYR A 140 -8.27 13.95 16.58
N HIS A 141 -9.46 13.71 16.01
CA HIS A 141 -9.64 13.76 14.55
C HIS A 141 -9.22 15.12 13.99
N ALA A 142 -9.75 16.21 14.53
CA ALA A 142 -9.44 17.57 14.07
C ALA A 142 -7.92 17.89 14.18
N ARG A 143 -7.27 17.46 15.27
CA ARG A 143 -5.82 17.61 15.47
C ARG A 143 -5.03 16.82 14.44
N LEU A 144 -5.41 15.56 14.19
CA LEU A 144 -4.79 14.68 13.21
C LEU A 144 -4.93 15.23 11.80
N GLN A 145 -6.14 15.67 11.39
CA GLN A 145 -6.37 16.30 10.09
C GLN A 145 -5.55 17.58 9.90
N LYS A 146 -5.40 18.38 10.94
CA LYS A 146 -4.54 19.57 10.91
C LYS A 146 -3.05 19.18 10.71
N TRP A 147 -2.62 18.10 11.34
CA TRP A 147 -1.27 17.60 11.21
C TRP A 147 -1.03 17.01 9.79
N PHE A 148 -1.95 16.25 9.25
CA PHE A 148 -1.87 15.74 7.87
C PHE A 148 -1.73 16.88 6.86
N ARG A 149 -2.61 17.88 6.91
CA ARG A 149 -2.56 19.03 6.00
C ARG A 149 -1.24 19.81 6.08
N ARG A 150 -0.67 19.96 7.27
CA ARG A 150 0.63 20.65 7.44
C ARG A 150 1.80 19.88 6.83
N ASN A 151 1.66 18.59 6.70
CA ASN A 151 2.71 17.72 6.15
C ASN A 151 2.46 17.31 4.70
N ALA A 152 1.35 17.71 4.09
CA ALA A 152 0.95 17.27 2.76
C ALA A 152 2.00 17.54 1.69
N ASP A 153 2.54 18.75 1.64
CA ASP A 153 3.59 19.13 0.67
C ASP A 153 4.77 18.18 0.71
N LEU A 154 5.26 17.88 1.92
CA LEU A 154 6.41 17.00 2.10
C LEU A 154 6.10 15.57 1.63
N GLN A 155 4.91 15.06 1.95
CA GLN A 155 4.54 13.69 1.57
C GLN A 155 4.31 13.57 0.06
N CYS A 156 3.62 14.51 -0.55
CA CYS A 156 3.36 14.53 -2.00
C CYS A 156 4.62 14.81 -2.86
N SER A 157 5.68 15.34 -2.25
CA SER A 157 6.96 15.58 -2.91
C SER A 157 8.04 14.53 -2.63
N ASN A 158 7.80 13.59 -1.71
CA ASN A 158 8.72 12.50 -1.38
C ASN A 158 8.62 11.37 -2.40
N VAL A 159 9.16 11.62 -3.60
CA VAL A 159 9.04 10.73 -4.77
C VAL A 159 10.14 9.67 -4.75
N VAL A 160 9.75 8.45 -5.04
CA VAL A 160 10.63 7.27 -5.16
C VAL A 160 10.31 6.49 -6.42
N GLY A 161 11.33 5.87 -7.03
CA GLY A 161 11.16 4.98 -8.17
C GLY A 161 10.66 3.59 -7.75
N LEU A 162 9.69 3.08 -8.47
CA LEU A 162 9.23 1.70 -8.34
C LEU A 162 10.20 0.72 -9.03
N PRO A 163 10.28 -0.53 -8.55
CA PRO A 163 11.13 -1.55 -9.16
C PRO A 163 10.82 -1.78 -10.64
N ASP A 164 11.82 -2.28 -11.37
CA ASP A 164 11.75 -2.66 -12.80
C ASP A 164 11.27 -1.53 -13.73
N GLY A 165 11.46 -0.27 -13.34
CA GLY A 165 11.06 0.88 -14.14
C GLY A 165 9.55 1.07 -14.26
N ALA A 166 8.77 0.59 -13.29
CA ALA A 166 7.31 0.69 -13.27
C ALA A 166 6.78 2.12 -13.07
N GLY A 167 7.67 3.12 -12.99
CA GLY A 167 7.37 4.54 -12.80
C GLY A 167 7.71 5.02 -11.40
N ASP A 168 7.31 6.25 -11.11
CA ASP A 168 7.53 6.89 -9.82
C ASP A 168 6.23 6.97 -9.03
N ILE A 169 6.36 7.02 -7.69
CA ILE A 169 5.26 7.33 -6.78
C ILE A 169 5.76 8.24 -5.66
N ALA A 170 4.90 9.11 -5.12
CA ALA A 170 5.18 9.75 -3.85
C ALA A 170 4.70 8.85 -2.72
N ILE A 171 5.50 8.73 -1.67
CA ILE A 171 5.22 7.92 -0.48
C ILE A 171 5.40 8.73 0.81
N PRO A 172 4.75 8.35 1.90
CA PRO A 172 4.96 8.97 3.20
C PRO A 172 6.43 8.90 3.62
N THR A 173 6.95 9.98 4.20
CA THR A 173 8.22 9.92 4.93
C THR A 173 8.10 8.97 6.12
N THR A 174 9.21 8.41 6.60
CA THR A 174 9.20 7.46 7.72
C THR A 174 8.45 7.99 8.94
N ALA A 175 8.70 9.24 9.35
CA ALA A 175 8.03 9.85 10.50
C ALA A 175 6.51 9.99 10.31
N PHE A 176 6.06 10.33 9.10
CA PHE A 176 4.65 10.39 8.77
C PHE A 176 4.03 8.99 8.73
N ASN A 177 4.74 8.04 8.12
CA ASN A 177 4.25 6.68 7.96
C ASN A 177 4.02 5.99 9.31
N VAL A 178 4.91 6.19 10.29
CA VAL A 178 4.73 5.66 11.67
C VAL A 178 3.41 6.14 12.28
N VAL A 179 3.11 7.44 12.20
CA VAL A 179 1.86 7.99 12.75
C VAL A 179 0.65 7.47 11.98
N TYR A 180 0.74 7.48 10.65
CA TYR A 180 -0.33 7.01 9.78
C TYR A 180 -0.64 5.52 9.99
N GLN A 181 0.37 4.67 9.95
CA GLN A 181 0.23 3.23 10.13
C GLN A 181 -0.34 2.87 11.51
N LEU A 182 0.14 3.53 12.57
CA LEU A 182 -0.37 3.31 13.92
C LEU A 182 -1.86 3.65 14.02
N THR A 183 -2.27 4.79 13.43
CA THR A 183 -3.68 5.22 13.43
C THR A 183 -4.53 4.26 12.60
N HIS A 184 -4.03 3.83 11.45
CA HIS A 184 -4.70 2.88 10.57
C HIS A 184 -4.85 1.49 11.23
N LEU A 185 -3.78 1.01 11.88
CA LEU A 185 -3.79 -0.24 12.64
C LEU A 185 -4.78 -0.20 13.82
N TYR A 186 -4.85 0.94 14.52
CA TYR A 186 -5.82 1.15 15.58
C TYR A 186 -7.27 0.96 15.09
N HIS A 187 -7.64 1.53 13.94
CA HIS A 187 -8.97 1.34 13.36
C HIS A 187 -9.23 -0.13 13.05
N HIS A 188 -8.35 -0.78 12.30
CA HIS A 188 -8.55 -2.19 11.94
C HIS A 188 -8.64 -3.10 13.17
N PHE A 189 -7.84 -2.82 14.22
CA PHE A 189 -7.86 -3.65 15.42
C PHE A 189 -9.24 -3.67 16.08
N PHE A 190 -9.94 -2.55 16.13
CA PHE A 190 -11.23 -2.45 16.79
C PHE A 190 -12.43 -2.76 15.88
N ASP A 191 -12.29 -2.54 14.59
CA ASP A 191 -13.43 -2.61 13.65
C ASP A 191 -13.44 -3.92 12.84
N GLU A 192 -12.28 -4.43 12.40
CA GLU A 192 -12.20 -5.54 11.43
C GLU A 192 -11.24 -6.66 11.85
N GLY A 193 -10.36 -6.40 12.80
CA GLY A 193 -9.22 -7.23 13.15
C GLY A 193 -7.99 -6.94 12.29
N ILE A 194 -6.83 -7.41 12.76
CA ILE A 194 -5.53 -7.21 12.10
C ILE A 194 -4.91 -8.54 11.67
N GLY A 195 -4.36 -8.54 10.47
CA GLY A 195 -3.59 -9.65 9.93
C GLY A 195 -2.08 -9.46 10.11
N MET A 196 -1.32 -10.54 9.98
CA MET A 196 0.14 -10.53 10.10
C MET A 196 0.81 -9.52 9.15
N ARG A 197 0.26 -9.30 7.95
CA ARG A 197 0.81 -8.31 7.00
C ARG A 197 0.85 -6.90 7.60
N GLN A 198 -0.23 -6.47 8.24
CA GLN A 198 -0.31 -5.14 8.85
C GLN A 198 0.68 -4.97 10.00
N ILE A 199 0.94 -6.05 10.76
CA ILE A 199 1.96 -6.04 11.83
C ILE A 199 3.38 -5.96 11.26
N ILE A 200 3.65 -6.65 10.15
CA ILE A 200 4.98 -6.66 9.52
C ILE A 200 5.26 -5.34 8.80
N ASP A 201 4.25 -4.68 8.25
CA ASP A 201 4.36 -3.38 7.60
C ASP A 201 4.71 -2.25 8.59
N TYR A 202 4.41 -2.42 9.90
CA TYR A 202 4.71 -1.47 10.98
C TYR A 202 6.13 -1.64 11.53
#